data_4025b57c1633851281815ad36cec7b3d
#
_entry.id   4025b57c1633851281815ad36cec7b3d
#
_cell.length_a   1.000
_cell.length_b   1.000
_cell.length_c   1.000
_cell.angle_alpha   90.00
_cell.angle_beta   90.00
_cell.angle_gamma   90.00
#
_symmetry.space_group_name_H-M   'P 1'
#
loop_
_entity.id
_entity.type
_entity.pdbx_description
1 polymer ?
#
loop_
_entity_poly.entity_id
_entity_poly.type
_entity_poly.pdbx_seq_one_letter_code
_entity_poly.pdbx_strand_id
1 'polypeptide(L)'
;MRYPALHQTPRLADVLREQVRAVALALRTPALVGLAILLLGSALAIAEFVTGGGRVDFAPELSMVPAFVGLLFPIGVWKGERRFGTSFLWLLPVDRQRHALAKVTAGWICLMLAVLFFLVWIFVLALATGGNILGEHTVQLLPSAVIPEARTLDPAALRPIRYAPQPVFWLVPFTAATGTYLLASAVALGSRYPLRWIVGVPLGILLVSALGAAADIDWLRFLASRLLGAALEGRYGLDALFTARAESLKTAVVLSTGKTVSVWRGLPDVREWALATFLWFGAGLAALLAATARHREHRPPRRPRSP
;
A
#
# COMPACT_ATOMS: atom_id res chain seq x y z
N MET A 1 -25.93 -39.99 -32.46
CA MET A 1 -25.00 -38.84 -32.28
C MET A 1 -24.55 -38.82 -30.81
N ARG A 2 -23.31 -39.20 -30.53
CA ARG A 2 -22.73 -39.12 -29.18
C ARG A 2 -22.24 -37.70 -28.97
N TYR A 3 -22.91 -36.94 -28.09
CA TYR A 3 -22.39 -35.66 -27.64
C TYR A 3 -21.06 -35.91 -26.94
N PRO A 4 -19.96 -35.27 -27.35
CA PRO A 4 -18.71 -35.37 -26.65
C PRO A 4 -18.90 -34.86 -25.23
N ALA A 5 -18.31 -35.54 -24.25
CA ALA A 5 -18.38 -35.21 -22.82
C ALA A 5 -17.76 -33.84 -22.56
N LEU A 6 -18.58 -32.79 -22.61
CA LEU A 6 -18.22 -31.37 -22.46
C LEU A 6 -18.23 -30.91 -20.99
N HIS A 7 -17.70 -31.67 -20.06
CA HIS A 7 -17.59 -31.18 -18.68
C HIS A 7 -16.27 -31.60 -18.01
N GLN A 8 -15.17 -31.30 -18.65
CA GLN A 8 -13.96 -31.12 -17.86
C GLN A 8 -14.06 -29.72 -17.22
N THR A 9 -14.37 -29.67 -15.93
CA THR A 9 -14.27 -28.42 -15.17
C THR A 9 -12.87 -27.88 -15.33
N PRO A 10 -12.71 -26.61 -15.80
CA PRO A 10 -11.40 -26.05 -16.04
C PRO A 10 -10.55 -26.13 -14.76
N ARG A 11 -9.30 -26.55 -14.91
CA ARG A 11 -8.38 -26.60 -13.76
C ARG A 11 -8.22 -25.21 -13.17
N LEU A 12 -8.15 -25.10 -11.86
CA LEU A 12 -7.98 -23.81 -11.17
C LEU A 12 -6.78 -22.99 -11.71
N ALA A 13 -5.70 -23.71 -12.09
CA ALA A 13 -4.52 -23.11 -12.68
C ALA A 13 -4.80 -22.41 -14.02
N ASP A 14 -5.65 -23.00 -14.87
CA ASP A 14 -5.99 -22.42 -16.16
C ASP A 14 -6.84 -21.16 -15.99
N VAL A 15 -7.81 -21.21 -15.04
CA VAL A 15 -8.63 -20.05 -14.69
C VAL A 15 -7.76 -18.92 -14.14
N LEU A 16 -6.83 -19.22 -13.24
CA LEU A 16 -5.93 -18.22 -12.67
C LEU A 16 -5.01 -17.60 -13.74
N ARG A 17 -4.45 -18.43 -14.63
CA ARG A 17 -3.60 -17.95 -15.74
C ARG A 17 -4.35 -16.96 -16.64
N GLU A 18 -5.58 -17.28 -17.02
CA GLU A 18 -6.41 -16.37 -17.83
C GLU A 18 -6.77 -15.10 -17.08
N GLN A 19 -7.05 -15.19 -15.78
CA GLN A 19 -7.31 -14.00 -14.95
C GLN A 19 -6.05 -13.12 -14.84
N VAL A 20 -4.86 -13.68 -14.64
CA VAL A 20 -3.60 -12.92 -14.63
C VAL A 20 -3.38 -12.19 -15.95
N ARG A 21 -3.61 -12.89 -17.10
CA ARG A 21 -3.50 -12.27 -18.42
C ARG A 21 -4.50 -11.13 -18.61
N ALA A 22 -5.75 -11.33 -18.23
CA ALA A 22 -6.81 -10.31 -18.32
C ALA A 22 -6.49 -9.08 -17.46
N VAL A 23 -6.04 -9.30 -16.22
CA VAL A 23 -5.62 -8.24 -15.31
C VAL A 23 -4.40 -7.50 -15.84
N ALA A 24 -3.38 -8.20 -16.34
CA ALA A 24 -2.19 -7.58 -16.92
C ALA A 24 -2.54 -6.68 -18.12
N LEU A 25 -3.45 -7.11 -18.97
CA LEU A 25 -3.94 -6.29 -20.09
C LEU A 25 -4.72 -5.05 -19.59
N ALA A 26 -5.57 -5.20 -18.59
CA ALA A 26 -6.31 -4.08 -17.99
C ALA A 26 -5.38 -3.04 -17.34
N LEU A 27 -4.25 -3.49 -16.79
CA LEU A 27 -3.24 -2.66 -16.13
C LEU A 27 -2.19 -2.08 -17.07
N ARG A 28 -2.22 -2.40 -18.37
CA ARG A 28 -1.21 -1.94 -19.32
C ARG A 28 -1.01 -0.42 -19.31
N THR A 29 -2.11 0.35 -19.38
CA THR A 29 -2.02 1.82 -19.38
C THR A 29 -1.49 2.38 -18.05
N PRO A 30 -2.02 2.01 -16.86
CA PRO A 30 -1.43 2.45 -15.59
C PRO A 30 0.03 2.01 -15.42
N ALA A 31 0.42 0.84 -15.92
CA ALA A 31 1.81 0.38 -15.86
C ALA A 31 2.74 1.25 -16.71
N LEU A 32 2.31 1.65 -17.92
CA LEU A 32 3.08 2.57 -18.77
C LEU A 32 3.22 3.96 -18.12
N VAL A 33 2.16 4.47 -17.50
CA VAL A 33 2.22 5.73 -16.76
C VAL A 33 3.18 5.62 -15.57
N GLY A 34 3.09 4.54 -14.79
CA GLY A 34 4.01 4.27 -13.68
C GLY A 34 5.47 4.18 -14.15
N LEU A 35 5.72 3.50 -15.26
CA LEU A 35 7.05 3.41 -15.86
C LEU A 35 7.58 4.80 -16.29
N ALA A 36 6.74 5.62 -16.91
CA ALA A 36 7.12 6.99 -17.30
C ALA A 36 7.48 7.84 -16.08
N ILE A 37 6.73 7.72 -14.97
CA ILE A 37 7.03 8.41 -13.71
C ILE A 37 8.36 7.92 -13.13
N LEU A 38 8.62 6.61 -13.12
CA LEU A 38 9.88 6.04 -12.65
C LEU A 38 11.07 6.53 -13.49
N LEU A 39 10.94 6.54 -14.82
CA LEU A 39 11.97 7.04 -15.73
C LEU A 39 12.27 8.54 -15.49
N LEU A 40 11.21 9.36 -15.36
CA LEU A 40 11.36 10.78 -15.07
C LEU A 40 12.04 11.01 -13.70
N GLY A 41 11.58 10.31 -12.65
CA GLY A 41 12.19 10.39 -11.32
C GLY A 41 13.66 9.96 -11.33
N SER A 42 13.99 8.91 -12.10
CA SER A 42 15.37 8.44 -12.26
C SER A 42 16.24 9.46 -13.01
N ALA A 43 15.70 10.09 -14.07
CA ALA A 43 16.43 11.13 -14.79
C ALA A 43 16.74 12.35 -13.89
N LEU A 44 15.77 12.75 -13.06
CA LEU A 44 15.97 13.82 -12.08
C LEU A 44 17.01 13.43 -11.01
N ALA A 45 16.95 12.21 -10.46
CA ALA A 45 17.92 11.73 -9.48
C ALA A 45 19.34 11.64 -10.06
N ILE A 46 19.49 11.18 -11.31
CA ILE A 46 20.78 11.14 -12.00
C ILE A 46 21.29 12.56 -12.29
N ALA A 47 20.42 13.48 -12.70
CA ALA A 47 20.79 14.87 -12.92
C ALA A 47 21.29 15.52 -11.61
N GLU A 48 20.61 15.29 -10.49
CA GLU A 48 21.05 15.77 -9.17
C GLU A 48 22.38 15.13 -8.73
N PHE A 49 22.59 13.86 -9.02
CA PHE A 49 23.87 13.19 -8.78
C PHE A 49 25.02 13.85 -9.57
N VAL A 50 24.82 14.13 -10.85
CA VAL A 50 25.84 14.73 -11.72
C VAL A 50 26.14 16.17 -11.35
N THR A 51 25.13 16.96 -10.98
CA THR A 51 25.27 18.39 -10.72
C THR A 51 25.58 18.72 -9.26
N GLY A 52 25.08 17.97 -8.32
CA GLY A 52 25.15 18.30 -6.89
C GLY A 52 25.68 17.16 -6.00
N GLY A 53 26.06 16.01 -6.57
CA GLY A 53 26.53 14.84 -5.80
C GLY A 53 25.41 14.17 -4.98
N GLY A 54 24.14 14.44 -5.29
CA GLY A 54 22.99 13.77 -4.66
C GLY A 54 23.06 12.26 -4.85
N ARG A 55 22.71 11.48 -3.82
CA ARG A 55 22.74 10.01 -3.86
C ARG A 55 21.37 9.45 -3.53
N VAL A 56 21.03 8.35 -4.19
CA VAL A 56 19.78 7.62 -3.90
C VAL A 56 20.12 6.45 -2.99
N ASP A 57 19.66 6.52 -1.74
CA ASP A 57 19.83 5.42 -0.79
C ASP A 57 18.69 4.41 -0.94
N PHE A 58 19.02 3.15 -0.82
CA PHE A 58 18.04 2.07 -0.80
C PHE A 58 17.59 1.82 0.64
N ALA A 59 16.34 2.18 0.93
CA ALA A 59 15.73 2.05 2.25
C ALA A 59 14.41 1.24 2.13
N PRO A 60 14.48 -0.10 2.14
CA PRO A 60 13.31 -0.97 1.93
C PRO A 60 12.26 -0.84 3.03
N GLU A 61 12.66 -0.40 4.22
CA GLU A 61 11.73 -0.11 5.33
C GLU A 61 10.80 1.09 5.07
N LEU A 62 11.09 1.91 4.07
CA LEU A 62 10.24 3.04 3.68
C LEU A 62 9.35 2.66 2.49
N SER A 63 8.23 2.01 2.77
CA SER A 63 7.37 1.38 1.76
C SER A 63 6.10 2.15 1.42
N MET A 64 6.13 3.48 1.53
CA MET A 64 4.98 4.34 1.21
C MET A 64 4.52 4.18 -0.24
N VAL A 65 5.45 4.12 -1.21
CA VAL A 65 5.11 3.99 -2.64
C VAL A 65 4.47 2.63 -2.93
N PRO A 66 5.04 1.48 -2.54
CA PRO A 66 4.39 0.18 -2.66
C PRO A 66 3.01 0.11 -1.99
N ALA A 67 2.86 0.68 -0.80
CA ALA A 67 1.58 0.73 -0.09
C ALA A 67 0.53 1.54 -0.87
N PHE A 68 0.91 2.69 -1.41
CA PHE A 68 0.02 3.54 -2.21
C PHE A 68 -0.37 2.86 -3.53
N VAL A 69 0.58 2.20 -4.19
CA VAL A 69 0.29 1.38 -5.38
C VAL A 69 -0.69 0.28 -5.01
N GLY A 70 -0.49 -0.46 -3.91
CA GLY A 70 -1.40 -1.48 -3.43
C GLY A 70 -2.81 -0.95 -3.18
N LEU A 71 -2.95 0.25 -2.63
CA LEU A 71 -4.23 0.92 -2.39
C LEU A 71 -4.99 1.23 -3.70
N LEU A 72 -4.30 1.69 -4.73
CA LEU A 72 -4.92 2.08 -6.00
C LEU A 72 -5.11 0.91 -6.99
N PHE A 73 -4.32 -0.15 -6.84
CA PHE A 73 -4.27 -1.27 -7.78
C PHE A 73 -5.62 -1.94 -8.05
N PRO A 74 -6.51 -2.17 -7.04
CA PRO A 74 -7.82 -2.76 -7.25
C PRO A 74 -8.71 -1.94 -8.18
N ILE A 75 -8.52 -0.63 -8.27
CA ILE A 75 -9.27 0.24 -9.17
C ILE A 75 -9.03 -0.17 -10.64
N GLY A 76 -7.78 -0.49 -10.97
CA GLY A 76 -7.40 -1.00 -12.30
C GLY A 76 -7.87 -2.43 -12.52
N VAL A 77 -7.69 -3.31 -11.54
CA VAL A 77 -8.11 -4.72 -11.60
C VAL A 77 -9.61 -4.85 -11.87
N TRP A 78 -10.43 -3.99 -11.25
CA TRP A 78 -11.89 -4.00 -11.39
C TRP A 78 -12.43 -3.00 -12.43
N LYS A 79 -11.57 -2.46 -13.28
CA LYS A 79 -11.99 -1.55 -14.36
C LYS A 79 -12.93 -2.28 -15.32
N GLY A 80 -14.13 -1.74 -15.55
CA GLY A 80 -15.14 -2.33 -16.43
C GLY A 80 -16.09 -3.34 -15.78
N GLU A 81 -15.73 -3.96 -14.65
CA GLU A 81 -16.55 -4.97 -13.98
C GLU A 81 -17.16 -4.50 -12.65
N ARG A 82 -17.06 -3.22 -12.35
CA ARG A 82 -17.47 -2.63 -11.06
C ARG A 82 -18.97 -2.71 -10.76
N ARG A 83 -19.80 -2.91 -11.77
CA ARG A 83 -21.25 -3.03 -11.59
C ARG A 83 -21.65 -4.49 -11.72
N PHE A 84 -21.83 -5.12 -10.58
CA PHE A 84 -22.44 -6.46 -10.52
C PHE A 84 -23.77 -6.42 -11.25
N GLY A 85 -23.94 -7.27 -12.26
CA GLY A 85 -25.17 -7.36 -13.07
C GLY A 85 -25.12 -6.71 -14.44
N THR A 86 -24.10 -5.92 -14.79
CA THR A 86 -23.97 -5.31 -16.12
C THR A 86 -22.88 -5.92 -17.00
N SER A 87 -21.97 -6.69 -16.41
CA SER A 87 -20.91 -7.39 -17.13
C SER A 87 -21.37 -8.78 -17.54
N PHE A 88 -21.07 -9.18 -18.78
CA PHE A 88 -21.36 -10.51 -19.32
C PHE A 88 -20.83 -11.64 -18.43
N LEU A 89 -19.69 -11.45 -17.79
CA LEU A 89 -19.07 -12.43 -16.89
C LEU A 89 -19.93 -12.76 -15.66
N TRP A 90 -20.78 -11.81 -15.21
CA TRP A 90 -21.70 -12.01 -14.10
C TRP A 90 -23.00 -12.72 -14.49
N LEU A 91 -23.26 -12.88 -15.80
CA LEU A 91 -24.38 -13.63 -16.33
C LEU A 91 -24.03 -15.12 -16.54
N LEU A 92 -22.73 -15.46 -16.51
CA LEU A 92 -22.30 -16.85 -16.63
C LEU A 92 -22.65 -17.63 -15.36
N PRO A 93 -22.98 -18.93 -15.49
CA PRO A 93 -23.30 -19.83 -14.35
C PRO A 93 -22.02 -20.25 -13.60
N VAL A 94 -21.18 -19.26 -13.25
CA VAL A 94 -19.93 -19.47 -12.50
C VAL A 94 -20.15 -19.01 -11.07
N ASP A 95 -19.56 -19.70 -10.09
CA ASP A 95 -19.56 -19.27 -8.70
C ASP A 95 -18.86 -17.89 -8.59
N ARG A 96 -19.66 -16.86 -8.35
CA ARG A 96 -19.21 -15.47 -8.28
C ARG A 96 -18.13 -15.25 -7.24
N GLN A 97 -18.20 -15.94 -6.11
CA GLN A 97 -17.20 -15.84 -5.07
C GLN A 97 -15.85 -16.38 -5.55
N ARG A 98 -15.85 -17.56 -6.21
CA ARG A 98 -14.62 -18.15 -6.76
C ARG A 98 -14.01 -17.25 -7.85
N HIS A 99 -14.85 -16.69 -8.71
CA HIS A 99 -14.39 -15.75 -9.75
C HIS A 99 -13.76 -14.50 -9.13
N ALA A 100 -14.42 -13.89 -8.14
CA ALA A 100 -13.92 -12.70 -7.45
C ALA A 100 -12.57 -12.99 -6.75
N LEU A 101 -12.46 -14.10 -6.03
CA LEU A 101 -11.23 -14.49 -5.35
C LEU A 101 -10.11 -14.79 -6.35
N ALA A 102 -10.39 -15.51 -7.45
CA ALA A 102 -9.40 -15.76 -8.50
C ALA A 102 -8.88 -14.46 -9.10
N LYS A 103 -9.75 -13.48 -9.33
CA LYS A 103 -9.38 -12.17 -9.86
C LYS A 103 -8.57 -11.34 -8.88
N VAL A 104 -8.93 -11.34 -7.60
CA VAL A 104 -8.15 -10.70 -6.54
C VAL A 104 -6.77 -11.35 -6.44
N THR A 105 -6.68 -12.68 -6.48
CA THR A 105 -5.39 -13.40 -6.46
C THR A 105 -4.54 -13.04 -7.69
N ALA A 106 -5.15 -13.00 -8.87
CA ALA A 106 -4.46 -12.60 -10.10
C ALA A 106 -3.93 -11.15 -10.01
N GLY A 107 -4.73 -10.23 -9.48
CA GLY A 107 -4.31 -8.86 -9.22
C GLY A 107 -3.17 -8.78 -8.21
N TRP A 108 -3.23 -9.56 -7.14
CA TRP A 108 -2.16 -9.64 -6.16
C TRP A 108 -0.83 -10.14 -6.76
N ILE A 109 -0.86 -11.16 -7.62
CA ILE A 109 0.33 -11.64 -8.33
C ILE A 109 0.93 -10.51 -9.20
N CYS A 110 0.10 -9.80 -9.96
CA CYS A 110 0.58 -8.67 -10.77
C CYS A 110 1.16 -7.55 -9.90
N LEU A 111 0.56 -7.27 -8.73
CA LEU A 111 1.06 -6.29 -7.76
C LEU A 111 2.42 -6.71 -7.20
N MET A 112 2.60 -7.97 -6.81
CA MET A 112 3.88 -8.46 -6.29
C MET A 112 5.00 -8.34 -7.33
N LEU A 113 4.70 -8.63 -8.61
CA LEU A 113 5.64 -8.42 -9.71
C LEU A 113 5.97 -6.94 -9.91
N ALA A 114 5.00 -6.05 -9.79
CA ALA A 114 5.21 -4.60 -9.90
C ALA A 114 6.08 -4.07 -8.74
N VAL A 115 5.84 -4.53 -7.50
CA VAL A 115 6.66 -4.17 -6.33
C VAL A 115 8.08 -4.70 -6.49
N LEU A 116 8.24 -5.94 -6.92
CA LEU A 116 9.57 -6.51 -7.18
C LEU A 116 10.32 -5.69 -8.24
N PHE A 117 9.67 -5.36 -9.36
CA PHE A 117 10.24 -4.52 -10.39
C PHE A 117 10.66 -3.15 -9.84
N PHE A 118 9.81 -2.50 -9.05
CA PHE A 118 10.12 -1.23 -8.41
C PHE A 118 11.35 -1.33 -7.49
N LEU A 119 11.45 -2.37 -6.66
CA LEU A 119 12.59 -2.57 -5.76
C LEU A 119 13.89 -2.80 -6.54
N VAL A 120 13.85 -3.64 -7.58
CA VAL A 120 15.02 -3.86 -8.45
C VAL A 120 15.42 -2.55 -9.14
N TRP A 121 14.45 -1.74 -9.57
CA TRP A 121 14.70 -0.45 -10.20
C TRP A 121 15.41 0.52 -9.24
N ILE A 122 14.88 0.70 -8.02
CA ILE A 122 15.52 1.57 -7.01
C ILE A 122 16.90 1.04 -6.60
N PHE A 123 17.06 -0.28 -6.49
CA PHE A 123 18.35 -0.90 -6.20
C PHE A 123 19.39 -0.57 -7.29
N VAL A 124 19.03 -0.71 -8.56
CA VAL A 124 19.92 -0.34 -9.69
C VAL A 124 20.24 1.16 -9.68
N LEU A 125 19.26 2.01 -9.38
CA LEU A 125 19.46 3.45 -9.29
C LEU A 125 20.39 3.82 -8.12
N ALA A 126 20.25 3.18 -6.97
CA ALA A 126 21.15 3.36 -5.82
C ALA A 126 22.59 2.95 -6.19
N LEU A 127 22.78 1.83 -6.88
CA LEU A 127 24.09 1.43 -7.41
C LEU A 127 24.67 2.46 -8.37
N ALA A 128 23.87 2.97 -9.30
CA ALA A 128 24.30 3.93 -10.31
C ALA A 128 24.71 5.28 -9.72
N THR A 129 24.08 5.72 -8.62
CA THR A 129 24.38 6.99 -7.93
C THR A 129 25.38 6.83 -6.79
N GLY A 130 25.92 5.62 -6.54
CA GLY A 130 26.82 5.36 -5.43
C GLY A 130 26.17 5.55 -4.05
N GLY A 131 24.85 5.35 -3.98
CA GLY A 131 24.08 5.42 -2.72
C GLY A 131 24.31 4.22 -1.82
N ASN A 132 23.84 4.34 -0.58
CA ASN A 132 23.95 3.26 0.41
C ASN A 132 22.88 2.19 0.15
N ILE A 133 23.29 0.92 0.05
CA ILE A 133 22.40 -0.19 -0.24
C ILE A 133 22.10 -1.02 1.01
N LEU A 134 23.09 -1.29 1.82
CA LEU A 134 22.97 -2.16 3.00
C LEU A 134 23.91 -1.72 4.13
N GLY A 135 24.65 -0.63 3.91
CA GLY A 135 25.62 -0.14 4.87
C GLY A 135 24.95 0.54 6.06
N GLU A 136 25.70 0.61 7.14
CA GLU A 136 25.32 1.46 8.26
C GLU A 136 25.20 2.90 7.82
N HIS A 137 24.13 3.55 8.25
CA HIS A 137 23.97 4.98 8.09
C HIS A 137 23.70 5.63 9.44
N THR A 138 24.17 6.86 9.58
CA THR A 138 23.94 7.62 10.80
C THR A 138 22.59 8.32 10.68
N VAL A 139 21.67 7.96 11.56
CA VAL A 139 20.37 8.61 11.67
C VAL A 139 20.34 9.51 12.89
N GLN A 140 19.70 10.66 12.78
CA GLN A 140 19.44 11.55 13.91
C GLN A 140 18.16 11.08 14.59
N LEU A 141 18.25 10.59 15.81
CA LEU A 141 17.12 10.16 16.61
C LEU A 141 16.65 11.30 17.52
N LEU A 142 15.35 11.60 17.48
CA LEU A 142 14.71 12.47 18.43
C LEU A 142 14.18 11.62 19.59
N PRO A 143 14.68 11.81 20.84
CA PRO A 143 14.15 11.10 21.99
C PRO A 143 12.65 11.36 22.16
N SER A 144 11.87 10.33 22.47
CA SER A 144 10.42 10.39 22.64
C SER A 144 9.93 11.34 23.74
N ALA A 145 10.83 11.71 24.67
CA ALA A 145 10.57 12.70 25.70
C ALA A 145 10.53 14.16 25.20
N VAL A 146 11.04 14.41 23.96
CA VAL A 146 11.03 15.76 23.38
C VAL A 146 9.77 15.92 22.55
N ILE A 147 8.79 16.65 23.11
CA ILE A 147 7.58 17.00 22.39
C ILE A 147 7.95 18.06 21.33
N PRO A 148 7.69 17.85 20.03
CA PRO A 148 8.09 18.77 18.97
C PRO A 148 7.23 20.05 18.90
N GLU A 149 6.60 20.45 19.99
CA GLU A 149 5.83 21.70 20.07
C GLU A 149 6.71 22.96 20.06
N ALA A 150 8.01 22.79 20.34
CA ALA A 150 8.95 23.88 20.17
C ALA A 150 9.20 24.12 18.66
N ARG A 151 8.94 25.33 18.20
CA ARG A 151 9.19 25.75 16.79
C ARG A 151 10.65 25.54 16.35
N THR A 152 11.58 25.42 17.29
CA THR A 152 13.01 25.17 17.06
C THR A 152 13.54 24.19 18.08
N LEU A 153 14.33 23.22 17.62
CA LEU A 153 14.94 22.18 18.45
C LEU A 153 16.43 22.51 18.69
N ASP A 154 16.90 22.25 19.91
CA ASP A 154 18.32 22.35 20.20
C ASP A 154 19.06 21.17 19.51
N PRO A 155 20.12 21.41 18.74
CA PRO A 155 20.95 20.36 18.16
C PRO A 155 21.45 19.32 19.18
N ALA A 156 21.68 19.73 20.45
CA ALA A 156 22.11 18.87 21.52
C ALA A 156 21.05 17.81 21.94
N ALA A 157 19.78 18.05 21.62
CA ALA A 157 18.69 17.09 21.88
C ALA A 157 18.69 15.91 20.91
N LEU A 158 19.39 16.03 19.76
CA LEU A 158 19.48 14.97 18.75
C LEU A 158 20.59 13.97 19.09
N ARG A 159 20.29 12.69 18.99
CA ARG A 159 21.28 11.62 19.18
C ARG A 159 21.63 11.00 17.83
N PRO A 160 22.87 11.11 17.34
CA PRO A 160 23.32 10.36 16.19
C PRO A 160 23.45 8.88 16.56
N ILE A 161 22.72 8.01 15.85
CA ILE A 161 22.78 6.57 16.04
C ILE A 161 23.15 5.92 14.71
N ARG A 162 24.07 4.96 14.75
CA ARG A 162 24.35 4.09 13.60
C ARG A 162 23.27 3.04 13.49
N TYR A 163 22.63 3.00 12.34
CA TYR A 163 21.55 2.06 12.05
C TYR A 163 21.93 1.24 10.82
N ALA A 164 21.82 -0.07 10.94
CA ALA A 164 21.93 -1.01 9.84
C ALA A 164 20.55 -1.66 9.59
N PRO A 165 19.98 -1.56 8.38
CA PRO A 165 18.70 -2.20 8.05
C PRO A 165 18.80 -3.72 8.25
N GLN A 166 17.83 -4.31 8.94
CA GLN A 166 17.76 -5.76 9.08
C GLN A 166 17.26 -6.37 7.76
N PRO A 167 17.81 -7.53 7.33
CA PRO A 167 17.41 -8.17 6.06
C PRO A 167 15.93 -8.48 5.96
N VAL A 168 15.24 -8.73 7.08
CA VAL A 168 13.80 -9.00 7.12
C VAL A 168 12.97 -7.82 6.62
N PHE A 169 13.47 -6.58 6.72
CA PHE A 169 12.75 -5.40 6.25
C PHE A 169 12.64 -5.29 4.73
N TRP A 170 13.36 -6.12 3.98
CA TRP A 170 13.12 -6.28 2.55
C TRP A 170 11.72 -6.81 2.22
N LEU A 171 11.03 -7.41 3.20
CA LEU A 171 9.65 -7.86 3.06
C LEU A 171 8.63 -6.73 3.26
N VAL A 172 9.03 -5.60 3.87
CA VAL A 172 8.10 -4.48 4.19
C VAL A 172 7.38 -3.95 2.95
N PRO A 173 8.03 -3.71 1.79
CA PRO A 173 7.33 -3.26 0.59
C PRO A 173 6.23 -4.21 0.12
N PHE A 174 6.48 -5.52 0.22
CA PHE A 174 5.52 -6.55 -0.20
C PHE A 174 4.35 -6.66 0.78
N THR A 175 4.63 -6.60 2.09
CA THR A 175 3.59 -6.66 3.13
C THR A 175 2.76 -5.38 3.14
N ALA A 176 3.38 -4.21 3.01
CA ALA A 176 2.69 -2.94 2.90
C ALA A 176 1.73 -2.91 1.71
N ALA A 177 2.23 -3.29 0.51
CA ALA A 177 1.42 -3.38 -0.69
C ALA A 177 0.30 -4.42 -0.56
N THR A 178 0.55 -5.58 0.05
CA THR A 178 -0.47 -6.63 0.25
C THR A 178 -1.56 -6.17 1.20
N GLY A 179 -1.20 -5.57 2.34
CA GLY A 179 -2.18 -5.11 3.33
C GLY A 179 -3.13 -4.06 2.75
N THR A 180 -2.58 -3.05 2.09
CA THR A 180 -3.40 -2.01 1.43
C THR A 180 -4.22 -2.55 0.26
N TYR A 181 -3.68 -3.51 -0.50
CA TYR A 181 -4.37 -4.17 -1.60
C TYR A 181 -5.58 -4.98 -1.12
N LEU A 182 -5.46 -5.73 -0.03
CA LEU A 182 -6.56 -6.50 0.54
C LEU A 182 -7.70 -5.59 1.01
N LEU A 183 -7.37 -4.52 1.74
CA LEU A 183 -8.33 -3.53 2.20
C LEU A 183 -9.03 -2.83 1.02
N ALA A 184 -8.26 -2.34 0.06
CA ALA A 184 -8.80 -1.67 -1.12
C ALA A 184 -9.63 -2.62 -2.00
N SER A 185 -9.25 -3.91 -2.10
CA SER A 185 -10.04 -4.93 -2.81
C SER A 185 -11.37 -5.20 -2.10
N ALA A 186 -11.39 -5.24 -0.77
CA ALA A 186 -12.62 -5.37 0.02
C ALA A 186 -13.55 -4.15 -0.22
N VAL A 187 -13.01 -2.95 -0.25
CA VAL A 187 -13.77 -1.73 -0.57
C VAL A 187 -14.26 -1.73 -2.01
N ALA A 188 -13.43 -2.18 -2.97
CA ALA A 188 -13.78 -2.25 -4.38
C ALA A 188 -14.95 -3.20 -4.64
N LEU A 189 -15.00 -4.33 -3.91
CA LEU A 189 -16.06 -5.32 -4.01
C LEU A 189 -17.29 -4.98 -3.14
N GLY A 190 -17.07 -4.38 -1.97
CA GLY A 190 -18.13 -4.10 -1.00
C GLY A 190 -18.87 -2.78 -1.22
N SER A 191 -18.31 -1.85 -2.02
CA SER A 191 -18.85 -0.51 -2.20
C SER A 191 -19.30 -0.23 -3.63
N ARG A 192 -20.46 0.46 -3.78
CA ARG A 192 -20.93 0.96 -5.08
C ARG A 192 -20.01 2.04 -5.67
N TYR A 193 -19.31 2.81 -4.81
CA TYR A 193 -18.44 3.92 -5.20
C TYR A 193 -17.06 3.79 -4.54
N PRO A 194 -16.26 2.77 -4.92
CA PRO A 194 -14.99 2.49 -4.24
C PRO A 194 -14.01 3.66 -4.29
N LEU A 195 -13.98 4.42 -5.38
CA LEU A 195 -13.07 5.56 -5.53
C LEU A 195 -13.32 6.64 -4.46
N ARG A 196 -14.58 6.86 -4.07
CA ARG A 196 -14.92 7.82 -3.01
C ARG A 196 -14.35 7.42 -1.66
N TRP A 197 -14.28 6.12 -1.38
CA TRP A 197 -13.73 5.60 -0.13
C TRP A 197 -12.20 5.51 -0.17
N ILE A 198 -11.65 4.99 -1.26
CA ILE A 198 -10.20 4.75 -1.38
C ILE A 198 -9.40 6.06 -1.53
N VAL A 199 -9.94 7.03 -2.26
CA VAL A 199 -9.29 8.31 -2.52
C VAL A 199 -9.97 9.45 -1.78
N GLY A 200 -11.29 9.50 -1.78
CA GLY A 200 -12.05 10.64 -1.26
C GLY A 200 -11.92 10.77 0.26
N VAL A 201 -11.91 9.67 1.02
CA VAL A 201 -11.76 9.74 2.48
C VAL A 201 -10.35 10.21 2.88
N PRO A 202 -9.24 9.61 2.41
CA PRO A 202 -7.91 10.12 2.71
C PRO A 202 -7.71 11.57 2.27
N LEU A 203 -8.15 11.91 1.05
CA LEU A 203 -8.05 13.28 0.55
C LEU A 203 -8.89 14.26 1.39
N GLY A 204 -10.10 13.87 1.80
CA GLY A 204 -10.95 14.67 2.68
C GLY A 204 -10.28 14.94 4.02
N ILE A 205 -9.67 13.94 4.64
CA ILE A 205 -8.93 14.11 5.90
C ILE A 205 -7.73 15.05 5.72
N LEU A 206 -6.96 14.88 4.63
CA LEU A 206 -5.84 15.76 4.31
C LEU A 206 -6.28 17.22 4.09
N LEU A 207 -7.40 17.44 3.38
CA LEU A 207 -7.96 18.77 3.17
C LEU A 207 -8.43 19.40 4.48
N VAL A 208 -9.13 18.64 5.34
CA VAL A 208 -9.55 19.13 6.68
C VAL A 208 -8.34 19.48 7.53
N SER A 209 -7.28 18.66 7.48
CA SER A 209 -6.03 18.93 8.19
C SER A 209 -5.35 20.21 7.67
N ALA A 210 -5.26 20.37 6.35
CA ALA A 210 -4.67 21.55 5.72
C ALA A 210 -5.46 22.82 6.00
N LEU A 211 -6.80 22.77 5.94
CA LEU A 211 -7.67 23.90 6.27
C LEU A 211 -7.57 24.27 7.74
N GLY A 212 -7.55 23.28 8.65
CA GLY A 212 -7.34 23.52 10.08
C GLY A 212 -6.00 24.19 10.37
N ALA A 213 -4.95 23.83 9.60
CA ALA A 213 -3.63 24.45 9.70
C ALA A 213 -3.62 25.87 9.15
N ALA A 214 -4.25 26.10 7.99
CA ALA A 214 -4.25 27.41 7.34
C ALA A 214 -5.13 28.45 8.05
N ALA A 215 -6.27 28.00 8.60
CA ALA A 215 -7.23 28.87 9.30
C ALA A 215 -6.99 28.98 10.82
N ASP A 216 -5.96 28.31 11.35
CA ASP A 216 -5.63 28.24 12.78
C ASP A 216 -6.79 27.76 13.67
N ILE A 217 -7.57 26.79 13.16
CA ILE A 217 -8.74 26.25 13.84
C ILE A 217 -8.32 24.98 14.60
N ASP A 218 -8.14 25.07 15.91
CA ASP A 218 -7.64 23.99 16.77
C ASP A 218 -8.50 22.73 16.77
N TRP A 219 -9.83 22.87 16.78
CA TRP A 219 -10.72 21.71 16.81
C TRP A 219 -10.64 20.87 15.50
N LEU A 220 -10.42 21.52 14.34
CA LEU A 220 -10.21 20.83 13.05
C LEU A 220 -8.88 20.08 13.03
N ARG A 221 -7.81 20.72 13.55
CA ARG A 221 -6.50 20.07 13.72
C ARG A 221 -6.62 18.87 14.65
N PHE A 222 -7.30 19.03 15.78
CA PHE A 222 -7.52 17.96 16.76
C PHE A 222 -8.33 16.80 16.17
N LEU A 223 -9.39 17.07 15.39
CA LEU A 223 -10.19 16.05 14.73
C LEU A 223 -9.36 15.30 13.69
N ALA A 224 -8.64 16.01 12.85
CA ALA A 224 -7.78 15.41 11.81
C ALA A 224 -6.66 14.58 12.45
N SER A 225 -5.98 15.10 13.49
CA SER A 225 -4.92 14.37 14.19
C SER A 225 -5.45 13.12 14.89
N ARG A 226 -6.64 13.17 15.49
CA ARG A 226 -7.26 11.98 16.10
C ARG A 226 -7.66 10.93 15.07
N LEU A 227 -8.26 11.33 13.96
CA LEU A 227 -8.66 10.39 12.89
C LEU A 227 -7.43 9.78 12.21
N LEU A 228 -6.42 10.58 11.92
CA LEU A 228 -5.15 10.10 11.35
C LEU A 228 -4.36 9.30 12.38
N GLY A 229 -4.23 9.82 13.62
CA GLY A 229 -3.47 9.17 14.67
C GLY A 229 -4.04 7.81 15.04
N ALA A 230 -5.35 7.67 15.16
CA ALA A 230 -5.96 6.38 15.51
C ALA A 230 -5.76 5.31 14.43
N ALA A 231 -5.77 5.68 13.13
CA ALA A 231 -5.65 4.75 12.02
C ALA A 231 -4.21 4.57 11.53
N LEU A 232 -3.39 5.63 11.59
CA LEU A 232 -2.04 5.66 11.00
C LEU A 232 -0.95 5.54 12.06
N GLU A 233 -1.02 6.27 13.17
CA GLU A 233 0.10 6.50 14.10
C GLU A 233 0.06 5.61 15.37
N GLY A 234 -0.77 4.59 15.42
CA GLY A 234 -0.82 3.68 16.56
C GLY A 234 0.30 2.64 16.52
N ARG A 235 0.66 2.05 17.66
CA ARG A 235 1.63 0.94 17.77
C ARG A 235 1.38 -0.20 16.76
N TYR A 236 0.14 -0.35 16.33
CA TYR A 236 -0.31 -1.32 15.32
C TYR A 236 -1.04 -0.64 14.15
N GLY A 237 -0.78 0.66 13.94
CA GLY A 237 -1.34 1.44 12.85
C GLY A 237 -0.78 1.04 11.48
N LEU A 238 -1.29 1.69 10.45
CA LEU A 238 -0.76 1.51 9.09
C LEU A 238 0.70 1.95 8.98
N ASP A 239 1.14 2.88 9.82
CA ASP A 239 2.52 3.33 9.87
C ASP A 239 3.48 2.19 10.21
N ALA A 240 3.16 1.37 11.21
CA ALA A 240 3.95 0.19 11.54
C ALA A 240 4.03 -0.83 10.39
N LEU A 241 3.00 -0.91 9.55
CA LEU A 241 3.01 -1.74 8.34
C LEU A 241 3.91 -1.16 7.24
N PHE A 242 3.97 0.18 7.11
CA PHE A 242 4.67 0.85 6.00
C PHE A 242 6.14 1.14 6.30
N THR A 243 6.47 1.39 7.56
CA THR A 243 7.81 1.83 7.99
C THR A 243 8.47 0.87 8.98
N ALA A 244 7.84 -0.29 9.22
CA ALA A 244 8.25 -1.27 10.22
C ALA A 244 8.26 -0.74 11.67
N ARG A 245 7.72 0.46 11.93
CA ARG A 245 7.49 0.99 13.28
C ARG A 245 6.54 2.17 13.26
N ALA A 246 5.70 2.29 14.30
CA ALA A 246 4.70 3.35 14.45
C ALA A 246 5.27 4.78 14.51
N GLU A 247 6.51 4.95 14.93
CA GLU A 247 7.13 6.26 15.11
C GLU A 247 8.41 6.47 14.29
N SER A 248 8.65 5.62 13.30
CA SER A 248 9.89 5.67 12.50
C SER A 248 9.86 6.68 11.36
N LEU A 249 8.74 7.38 11.17
CA LEU A 249 8.63 8.39 10.12
C LEU A 249 9.67 9.49 10.30
N LYS A 250 10.42 9.76 9.21
CA LYS A 250 11.32 10.89 9.13
C LYS A 250 10.51 12.18 9.23
N THR A 251 10.78 12.98 10.24
CA THR A 251 10.18 14.30 10.42
C THR A 251 11.24 15.37 10.16
N ALA A 252 10.88 16.39 9.39
CA ALA A 252 11.75 17.55 9.22
C ALA A 252 11.60 18.48 10.44
N VAL A 253 12.71 18.75 11.13
CA VAL A 253 12.74 19.63 12.30
C VAL A 253 13.67 20.80 12.00
N VAL A 254 13.25 22.01 12.38
CA VAL A 254 14.07 23.21 12.29
C VAL A 254 14.90 23.31 13.58
N LEU A 255 16.20 23.33 13.44
CA LEU A 255 17.11 23.53 14.58
C LEU A 255 17.15 25.00 15.00
N SER A 256 17.58 25.27 16.24
CA SER A 256 17.83 26.64 16.73
C SER A 256 18.82 27.42 15.87
N THR A 257 19.66 26.71 15.11
CA THR A 257 20.58 27.28 14.10
C THR A 257 19.90 27.67 12.79
N GLY A 258 18.60 27.49 12.63
CA GLY A 258 17.86 27.73 11.38
C GLY A 258 17.99 26.61 10.33
N LYS A 259 18.80 25.59 10.58
CA LYS A 259 18.99 24.46 9.65
C LYS A 259 17.87 23.43 9.80
N THR A 260 17.26 23.04 8.69
CA THR A 260 16.29 21.93 8.66
C THR A 260 17.02 20.60 8.57
N VAL A 261 16.73 19.69 9.51
CA VAL A 261 17.31 18.35 9.58
C VAL A 261 16.22 17.31 9.60
N SER A 262 16.41 16.21 8.89
CA SER A 262 15.52 15.04 8.95
C SER A 262 15.86 14.20 10.18
N VAL A 263 14.90 13.97 11.04
CA VAL A 263 15.06 13.20 12.27
C VAL A 263 14.11 11.99 12.29
N TRP A 264 14.54 10.93 12.96
CA TRP A 264 13.72 9.75 13.21
C TRP A 264 13.16 9.83 14.63
N ARG A 265 11.90 9.47 14.80
CA ARG A 265 11.28 9.35 16.13
C ARG A 265 11.53 8.00 16.79
N GLY A 266 11.88 7.00 16.01
CA GLY A 266 12.18 5.66 16.51
C GLY A 266 12.89 4.82 15.45
N LEU A 267 13.40 3.66 15.86
CA LEU A 267 14.00 2.68 14.95
C LEU A 267 12.98 1.62 14.56
N PRO A 268 13.03 1.08 13.32
CA PRO A 268 12.21 -0.05 12.91
C PRO A 268 12.33 -1.25 13.84
N ASP A 269 11.19 -1.85 14.21
CA ASP A 269 11.10 -3.02 15.10
C ASP A 269 10.35 -4.16 14.40
N VAL A 270 11.02 -5.32 14.31
CA VAL A 270 10.48 -6.52 13.64
C VAL A 270 9.22 -7.03 14.31
N ARG A 271 9.10 -6.94 15.64
CA ARG A 271 7.94 -7.46 16.38
C ARG A 271 6.72 -6.59 16.12
N GLU A 272 6.88 -5.27 16.20
CA GLU A 272 5.79 -4.32 15.93
C GLU A 272 5.31 -4.44 14.48
N TRP A 273 6.26 -4.52 13.53
CA TRP A 273 5.94 -4.74 12.12
C TRP A 273 5.22 -6.08 11.88
N ALA A 274 5.71 -7.18 12.46
CA ALA A 274 5.10 -8.50 12.27
C ALA A 274 3.66 -8.54 12.82
N LEU A 275 3.44 -7.97 14.01
CA LEU A 275 2.11 -7.89 14.62
C LEU A 275 1.18 -6.99 13.79
N ALA A 276 1.63 -5.81 13.37
CA ALA A 276 0.85 -4.93 12.49
C ALA A 276 0.51 -5.64 11.17
N THR A 277 1.47 -6.33 10.56
CA THR A 277 1.24 -7.11 9.33
C THR A 277 0.18 -8.18 9.53
N PHE A 278 0.27 -8.95 10.61
CA PHE A 278 -0.72 -9.98 10.93
C PHE A 278 -2.12 -9.41 11.13
N LEU A 279 -2.23 -8.33 11.90
CA LEU A 279 -3.52 -7.66 12.16
C LEU A 279 -4.14 -7.09 10.88
N TRP A 280 -3.36 -6.38 10.08
CA TRP A 280 -3.87 -5.76 8.86
C TRP A 280 -4.18 -6.77 7.75
N PHE A 281 -3.42 -7.86 7.64
CA PHE A 281 -3.74 -8.96 6.73
C PHE A 281 -5.01 -9.68 7.17
N GLY A 282 -5.14 -9.97 8.47
CA GLY A 282 -6.33 -10.59 9.03
C GLY A 282 -7.58 -9.73 8.80
N ALA A 283 -7.50 -8.44 9.12
CA ALA A 283 -8.58 -7.49 8.89
C ALA A 283 -8.93 -7.34 7.40
N GLY A 284 -7.92 -7.20 6.53
CA GLY A 284 -8.11 -7.10 5.09
C GLY A 284 -8.73 -8.34 4.48
N LEU A 285 -8.26 -9.53 4.88
CA LEU A 285 -8.81 -10.80 4.42
C LEU A 285 -10.25 -11.01 4.93
N ALA A 286 -10.52 -10.73 6.19
CA ALA A 286 -11.86 -10.82 6.75
C ALA A 286 -12.83 -9.86 6.04
N ALA A 287 -12.43 -8.62 5.81
CA ALA A 287 -13.21 -7.63 5.07
C ALA A 287 -13.46 -8.08 3.60
N LEU A 288 -12.44 -8.64 2.93
CA LEU A 288 -12.54 -9.18 1.58
C LEU A 288 -13.53 -10.36 1.52
N LEU A 289 -13.43 -11.31 2.44
CA LEU A 289 -14.33 -12.45 2.51
C LEU A 289 -15.76 -12.01 2.81
N ALA A 290 -15.96 -11.04 3.70
CA ALA A 290 -17.28 -10.47 3.98
C ALA A 290 -17.86 -9.75 2.75
N ALA A 291 -17.04 -8.99 2.01
CA ALA A 291 -17.45 -8.34 0.77
C ALA A 291 -17.86 -9.35 -0.30
N THR A 292 -17.05 -10.41 -0.49
CA THR A 292 -17.37 -11.47 -1.48
C THR A 292 -18.59 -12.31 -1.08
N ALA A 293 -18.81 -12.54 0.21
CA ALA A 293 -19.96 -13.29 0.71
C ALA A 293 -21.30 -12.60 0.41
N ARG A 294 -21.33 -11.26 0.32
CA ARG A 294 -22.52 -10.50 -0.08
C ARG A 294 -22.97 -10.78 -1.52
N HIS A 295 -22.10 -11.31 -2.34
CA HIS A 295 -22.34 -11.64 -3.74
C HIS A 295 -22.67 -13.11 -3.97
N ARG A 296 -22.79 -13.93 -2.88
CA ARG A 296 -23.25 -15.30 -2.99
C ARG A 296 -24.67 -15.32 -3.56
N GLU A 297 -24.88 -16.14 -4.57
CA GLU A 297 -26.22 -16.36 -5.09
C GLU A 297 -27.07 -17.00 -3.97
N HIS A 298 -28.26 -16.42 -3.76
CA HIS A 298 -29.28 -17.10 -2.98
C HIS A 298 -29.64 -18.37 -3.76
N ARG A 299 -29.15 -19.53 -3.31
CA ARG A 299 -29.66 -20.80 -3.85
C ARG A 299 -31.18 -20.78 -3.65
N PRO A 300 -31.99 -20.91 -4.73
CA PRO A 300 -33.43 -21.04 -4.54
C PRO A 300 -33.67 -22.19 -3.56
N PRO A 301 -34.63 -22.05 -2.64
CA PRO A 301 -34.91 -23.10 -1.69
C PRO A 301 -35.14 -24.41 -2.48
N ARG A 302 -34.42 -25.48 -2.10
CA ARG A 302 -34.58 -26.77 -2.73
C ARG A 302 -36.07 -27.08 -2.69
N ARG A 303 -36.73 -27.15 -3.85
CA ARG A 303 -38.11 -27.61 -3.94
C ARG A 303 -38.14 -28.94 -3.19
N PRO A 304 -39.05 -29.12 -2.21
CA PRO A 304 -39.22 -30.42 -1.59
C PRO A 304 -39.47 -31.43 -2.72
N ARG A 305 -38.72 -32.52 -2.73
CA ARG A 305 -38.99 -33.63 -3.63
C ARG A 305 -40.42 -34.06 -3.32
N SER A 306 -41.33 -33.85 -4.26
CA SER A 306 -42.68 -34.43 -4.18
C SER A 306 -42.52 -35.95 -4.00
N PRO A 307 -43.27 -36.55 -3.07
CA PRO A 307 -43.23 -37.97 -2.82
C PRO A 307 -43.56 -38.79 -4.05
#